data_d2d4fe6bee2c17d2bd8541b592421b12
#
_entry.id   d2d4fe6bee2c17d2bd8541b592421b12
#
_cell.length_a   1.000
_cell.length_b   1.000
_cell.length_c   1.000
_cell.angle_alpha   90.00
_cell.angle_beta   90.00
_cell.angle_gamma   90.00
#
_symmetry.space_group_name_H-M   'P 1'
#
loop_
_entity.id
_entity.type
_entity.pdbx_description
1 polymer ?
#
loop_
_entity_poly.entity_id
_entity_poly.type
_entity_poly.pdbx_seq_one_letter_code
_entity_poly.pdbx_strand_id
1 'polypeptide(L)'
;AENFPGMSYSKGIFPPENAFEEHMIPALVNQGLEWVMVDNAHFDRTCADYPWVKNFSMVEPNGADVVNPNPADWTQITGLYCPGKISAGFSHRPHWIKYVDPATGQEYRMVAVPTSLVFGNEDGRGGFGALQYELCISQLEAFNTDPEHPILVVLHHDGDNHGGGAASYYGSNFQDFVNWLKANPTRFECTTVNDYLDRFPPEDDDVIHVESGSWWGAGADPEFLKWNGDPGAYAGAS
;
A
#
# COMPACT_ATOMS: atom_id res chain seq x y z
N ALA A 1 -18.44 -5.79 -19.65
CA ALA A 1 -18.75 -7.06 -20.31
C ALA A 1 -18.93 -6.92 -21.83
N GLU A 2 -19.53 -5.84 -22.33
CA GLU A 2 -19.75 -5.67 -23.78
C GLU A 2 -18.43 -5.55 -24.58
N ASN A 3 -17.43 -4.87 -24.04
CA ASN A 3 -16.15 -4.64 -24.72
C ASN A 3 -15.15 -5.79 -24.56
N PHE A 4 -15.35 -6.65 -23.57
CA PHE A 4 -14.47 -7.78 -23.26
C PHE A 4 -15.29 -9.03 -22.93
N PRO A 5 -15.88 -9.69 -23.95
CA PRO A 5 -16.70 -10.88 -23.76
C PRO A 5 -15.87 -12.02 -23.14
N GLY A 6 -16.39 -12.62 -22.07
CA GLY A 6 -15.72 -13.74 -21.39
C GLY A 6 -14.69 -13.36 -20.33
N MET A 7 -14.48 -12.06 -20.10
CA MET A 7 -13.66 -11.59 -18.97
C MET A 7 -14.54 -11.33 -17.74
N SER A 8 -14.08 -11.81 -16.58
CA SER A 8 -14.62 -11.39 -15.29
C SER A 8 -13.98 -10.05 -14.89
N TYR A 9 -14.77 -9.16 -14.29
CA TYR A 9 -14.23 -7.94 -13.69
C TYR A 9 -13.56 -8.26 -12.37
N SER A 10 -12.49 -7.52 -12.07
CA SER A 10 -11.93 -7.50 -10.72
C SER A 10 -13.00 -6.96 -9.76
N LYS A 11 -13.07 -7.55 -8.58
CA LYS A 11 -13.92 -7.07 -7.48
C LYS A 11 -13.19 -6.11 -6.55
N GLY A 12 -12.12 -5.55 -7.01
CA GLY A 12 -11.33 -4.58 -6.27
C GLY A 12 -11.29 -3.23 -6.92
N ILE A 13 -10.88 -2.25 -6.13
CA ILE A 13 -10.72 -0.88 -6.56
C ILE A 13 -9.35 -0.33 -6.14
N PHE A 14 -8.75 0.42 -7.05
CA PHE A 14 -7.67 1.35 -6.76
C PHE A 14 -8.30 2.75 -6.71
N PRO A 15 -8.49 3.34 -5.51
CA PRO A 15 -9.03 4.69 -5.42
C PRO A 15 -8.07 5.70 -6.03
N PRO A 16 -8.56 6.77 -6.69
CA PRO A 16 -7.69 7.86 -7.14
C PRO A 16 -6.82 8.37 -6.00
N GLU A 17 -5.50 8.54 -6.26
CA GLU A 17 -4.52 8.99 -5.26
C GLU A 17 -4.48 8.11 -4.00
N ASN A 18 -4.86 6.84 -4.08
CA ASN A 18 -5.05 5.97 -2.92
C ASN A 18 -5.95 6.57 -1.82
N ALA A 19 -6.83 7.50 -2.19
CA ALA A 19 -7.69 8.19 -1.24
C ALA A 19 -8.70 7.22 -0.63
N PHE A 20 -8.59 6.98 0.67
CA PHE A 20 -9.44 6.04 1.38
C PHE A 20 -9.79 6.52 2.80
N GLU A 21 -10.99 6.20 3.21
CA GLU A 21 -11.45 6.23 4.61
C GLU A 21 -12.50 5.13 4.84
N GLU A 22 -12.61 4.63 6.07
CA GLU A 22 -13.49 3.49 6.38
C GLU A 22 -14.98 3.77 6.13
N HIS A 23 -15.41 5.05 6.13
CA HIS A 23 -16.79 5.43 5.77
C HIS A 23 -17.14 5.12 4.31
N MET A 24 -16.16 4.86 3.43
CA MET A 24 -16.39 4.44 2.05
C MET A 24 -16.82 2.98 1.96
N ILE A 25 -16.47 2.15 2.95
CA ILE A 25 -16.69 0.70 2.93
C ILE A 25 -18.14 0.33 2.58
N PRO A 26 -19.20 0.90 3.21
CA PRO A 26 -20.56 0.55 2.86
C PRO A 26 -20.92 0.80 1.39
N ALA A 27 -20.42 1.91 0.83
CA ALA A 27 -20.67 2.25 -0.56
C ALA A 27 -19.99 1.26 -1.52
N LEU A 28 -18.73 0.89 -1.22
CA LEU A 28 -17.95 -0.04 -2.03
C LEU A 28 -18.54 -1.46 -1.98
N VAL A 29 -18.84 -1.96 -0.79
CA VAL A 29 -19.43 -3.30 -0.58
C VAL A 29 -20.81 -3.40 -1.25
N ASN A 30 -21.65 -2.37 -1.14
CA ASN A 30 -22.96 -2.35 -1.80
C ASN A 30 -22.87 -2.34 -3.34
N GLN A 31 -21.74 -2.00 -3.92
CA GLN A 31 -21.45 -2.14 -5.35
C GLN A 31 -20.81 -3.48 -5.72
N GLY A 32 -20.66 -4.39 -4.77
CA GLY A 32 -20.08 -5.72 -4.96
C GLY A 32 -18.55 -5.73 -5.03
N LEU A 33 -17.90 -4.69 -4.51
CA LEU A 33 -16.45 -4.68 -4.35
C LEU A 33 -16.07 -5.45 -3.07
N GLU A 34 -15.01 -6.24 -3.17
CA GLU A 34 -14.54 -7.13 -2.09
C GLU A 34 -13.22 -6.65 -1.47
N TRP A 35 -12.43 -5.87 -2.23
CA TRP A 35 -11.16 -5.35 -1.75
C TRP A 35 -10.86 -3.94 -2.28
N VAL A 36 -10.01 -3.22 -1.54
CA VAL A 36 -9.56 -1.87 -1.87
C VAL A 36 -8.05 -1.75 -1.64
N MET A 37 -7.37 -1.07 -2.56
CA MET A 37 -5.95 -0.72 -2.36
C MET A 37 -5.85 0.51 -1.46
N VAL A 38 -4.96 0.42 -0.46
CA VAL A 38 -4.66 1.50 0.48
C VAL A 38 -3.15 1.58 0.66
N ASP A 39 -2.60 2.78 0.76
CA ASP A 39 -1.17 2.95 1.03
C ASP A 39 -0.76 2.31 2.35
N ASN A 40 0.30 1.50 2.32
CA ASN A 40 0.80 0.79 3.47
C ASN A 40 1.26 1.71 4.63
N ALA A 41 1.58 2.96 4.34
CA ALA A 41 1.86 3.95 5.37
C ALA A 41 0.67 4.16 6.31
N HIS A 42 -0.57 4.08 5.80
CA HIS A 42 -1.78 4.22 6.60
C HIS A 42 -2.11 2.98 7.45
N PHE A 43 -1.48 1.84 7.17
CA PHE A 43 -1.48 0.65 8.04
C PHE A 43 -0.48 0.84 9.19
N ASP A 44 0.75 1.21 8.85
CA ASP A 44 1.83 1.37 9.82
C ASP A 44 1.50 2.42 10.89
N ARG A 45 0.91 3.55 10.47
CA ARG A 45 0.64 4.70 11.32
C ARG A 45 -0.46 4.46 12.36
N THR A 46 -1.26 3.42 12.21
CA THR A 46 -2.28 2.99 13.18
C THR A 46 -1.78 1.96 14.19
N CYS A 47 -0.52 1.55 14.08
CA CYS A 47 0.07 0.58 14.98
C CYS A 47 0.68 1.22 16.23
N ALA A 48 0.53 0.56 17.37
CA ALA A 48 1.24 0.92 18.59
C ALA A 48 2.76 0.90 18.34
N ASP A 49 3.46 1.85 18.95
CA ASP A 49 4.91 2.03 18.82
C ASP A 49 5.39 2.30 17.39
N TYR A 50 4.51 2.83 16.52
CA TYR A 50 4.94 3.31 15.21
C TYR A 50 6.15 4.24 15.35
N PRO A 51 7.28 3.96 14.69
CA PRO A 51 8.53 4.68 14.89
C PRO A 51 8.53 6.02 14.13
N TRP A 52 7.60 6.90 14.47
CA TRP A 52 7.44 8.19 13.82
C TRP A 52 8.66 9.06 14.02
N VAL A 53 9.12 9.62 12.93
CA VAL A 53 10.09 10.71 12.93
C VAL A 53 9.58 11.78 11.98
N LYS A 54 9.70 13.04 12.34
CA LYS A 54 9.33 14.14 11.46
C LYS A 54 10.22 14.09 10.22
N ASN A 55 9.66 13.62 9.11
CA ASN A 55 10.34 13.46 7.84
C ASN A 55 9.37 13.74 6.70
N PHE A 56 9.84 14.37 5.61
CA PHE A 56 9.06 14.65 4.40
C PHE A 56 7.67 15.27 4.64
N SER A 57 7.58 16.18 5.59
CA SER A 57 6.33 16.88 5.97
C SER A 57 5.21 15.98 6.51
N MET A 58 5.51 14.79 6.96
CA MET A 58 4.51 13.96 7.60
C MET A 58 4.21 14.48 9.01
N VAL A 59 2.93 14.61 9.32
CA VAL A 59 2.47 14.88 10.69
C VAL A 59 2.56 13.64 11.56
N GLU A 60 2.62 13.82 12.86
CA GLU A 60 2.52 12.72 13.81
C GLU A 60 1.18 11.99 13.66
N PRO A 61 1.13 10.64 13.81
CA PRO A 61 -0.13 9.93 13.81
C PRO A 61 -1.10 10.47 14.84
N ASN A 62 -2.38 10.54 14.47
CA ASN A 62 -3.43 10.88 15.42
C ASN A 62 -3.54 9.75 16.46
N GLY A 63 -3.38 10.07 17.73
CA GLY A 63 -3.44 9.07 18.79
C GLY A 63 -4.79 8.34 18.90
N ALA A 64 -5.87 8.90 18.32
CA ALA A 64 -7.17 8.23 18.25
C ALA A 64 -7.18 7.08 17.22
N ASP A 65 -6.32 7.13 16.22
CA ASP A 65 -6.20 6.10 15.19
C ASP A 65 -5.17 5.01 15.54
N VAL A 66 -4.32 5.24 16.55
CA VAL A 66 -3.32 4.26 16.99
C VAL A 66 -3.98 3.18 17.85
N VAL A 67 -4.67 2.25 17.20
CA VAL A 67 -5.48 1.19 17.83
C VAL A 67 -5.05 -0.23 17.47
N ASN A 68 -4.23 -0.39 16.44
CA ASN A 68 -3.69 -1.70 16.06
C ASN A 68 -2.52 -2.09 16.98
N PRO A 69 -2.30 -3.39 17.23
CA PRO A 69 -1.16 -3.85 18.03
C PRO A 69 0.18 -3.48 17.38
N ASN A 70 1.24 -3.45 18.19
CA ASN A 70 2.60 -3.31 17.66
C ASN A 70 2.99 -4.58 16.89
N PRO A 71 3.31 -4.50 15.59
CA PRO A 71 3.73 -5.67 14.81
C PRO A 71 5.14 -6.16 15.18
N ALA A 72 5.94 -5.34 15.89
CA ALA A 72 7.27 -5.64 16.39
C ALA A 72 8.34 -5.99 15.32
N ASP A 73 8.03 -5.81 14.04
CA ASP A 73 8.93 -6.10 12.91
C ASP A 73 9.39 -4.83 12.15
N TRP A 74 9.42 -3.71 12.87
CA TRP A 74 9.84 -2.42 12.31
C TRP A 74 11.22 -2.48 11.68
N THR A 75 11.27 -2.24 10.38
CA THR A 75 12.50 -2.38 9.60
C THR A 75 12.79 -1.12 8.78
N GLN A 76 14.05 -0.77 8.70
CA GLN A 76 14.55 0.30 7.85
C GLN A 76 15.00 -0.30 6.53
N ILE A 77 14.21 -0.11 5.46
CA ILE A 77 14.65 -0.50 4.12
C ILE A 77 15.75 0.45 3.66
N THR A 78 16.86 -0.11 3.23
CA THR A 78 18.00 0.64 2.70
C THR A 78 18.01 0.65 1.17
N GLY A 79 18.70 1.59 0.57
CA GLY A 79 18.81 1.69 -0.89
C GLY A 79 17.65 2.46 -1.53
N LEU A 80 16.74 3.03 -0.75
CA LEU A 80 15.65 3.89 -1.22
C LEU A 80 16.06 5.37 -1.14
N TYR A 81 15.52 6.18 -2.05
CA TYR A 81 15.68 7.63 -2.01
C TYR A 81 14.96 8.23 -0.78
N CYS A 82 13.78 7.72 -0.47
CA CYS A 82 12.99 8.12 0.69
C CYS A 82 12.96 6.98 1.73
N PRO A 83 14.02 6.79 2.51
CA PRO A 83 14.05 5.72 3.48
C PRO A 83 13.07 6.00 4.62
N GLY A 84 12.28 5.01 4.99
CA GLY A 84 11.40 5.03 6.14
C GLY A 84 11.42 3.70 6.87
N LYS A 85 10.99 3.69 8.11
CA LYS A 85 10.71 2.44 8.79
C LYS A 85 9.30 2.00 8.48
N ILE A 86 9.17 0.75 8.11
CA ILE A 86 7.90 0.07 7.80
C ILE A 86 7.81 -1.20 8.64
N SER A 87 6.61 -1.66 8.89
CA SER A 87 6.42 -3.04 9.31
C SER A 87 6.58 -3.95 8.08
N ALA A 88 7.56 -4.85 8.12
CA ALA A 88 7.86 -5.68 6.96
C ALA A 88 6.79 -6.74 6.70
N GLY A 89 6.22 -7.33 7.74
CA GLY A 89 5.17 -8.33 7.65
C GLY A 89 3.77 -7.72 7.60
N PHE A 90 3.42 -6.90 8.57
CA PHE A 90 2.07 -6.37 8.74
C PHE A 90 1.63 -5.49 7.56
N SER A 91 2.41 -4.50 7.16
CA SER A 91 2.02 -3.57 6.10
C SER A 91 2.33 -4.06 4.68
N HIS A 92 2.63 -5.36 4.53
CA HIS A 92 2.77 -6.04 3.24
C HIS A 92 1.90 -7.30 3.17
N ARG A 93 0.80 -7.33 3.93
CA ARG A 93 -0.23 -8.37 3.88
C ARG A 93 -1.60 -7.73 3.80
N PRO A 94 -2.55 -8.32 3.07
CA PRO A 94 -3.96 -7.92 3.14
C PRO A 94 -4.55 -8.22 4.52
N HIS A 95 -5.46 -7.35 4.96
CA HIS A 95 -6.19 -7.47 6.21
C HIS A 95 -7.67 -7.14 6.01
N TRP A 96 -8.53 -7.64 6.88
CA TRP A 96 -9.89 -7.17 6.94
C TRP A 96 -9.96 -5.77 7.56
N ILE A 97 -10.78 -4.93 6.96
CA ILE A 97 -11.19 -3.64 7.51
C ILE A 97 -12.71 -3.60 7.60
N LYS A 98 -13.23 -2.78 8.51
CA LYS A 98 -14.67 -2.74 8.73
C LYS A 98 -15.18 -1.35 9.06
N TYR A 99 -16.44 -1.13 8.73
CA TYR A 99 -17.23 0.00 9.19
C TYR A 99 -18.50 -0.50 9.86
N VAL A 100 -18.84 0.07 11.00
CA VAL A 100 -20.11 -0.19 11.70
C VAL A 100 -20.95 1.07 11.60
N ASP A 101 -22.09 0.97 10.93
CA ASP A 101 -23.04 2.08 10.82
C ASP A 101 -23.56 2.43 12.23
N PRO A 102 -23.29 3.64 12.75
CA PRO A 102 -23.68 4.01 14.12
C PRO A 102 -25.19 4.15 14.31
N ALA A 103 -25.95 4.33 13.22
CA ALA A 103 -27.42 4.45 13.32
C ALA A 103 -28.12 3.09 13.36
N THR A 104 -27.56 2.08 12.73
CA THR A 104 -28.20 0.76 12.55
C THR A 104 -27.47 -0.37 13.25
N GLY A 105 -26.19 -0.19 13.56
CA GLY A 105 -25.29 -1.24 14.04
C GLY A 105 -24.88 -2.25 12.97
N GLN A 106 -25.22 -2.00 11.71
CA GLN A 106 -24.83 -2.88 10.61
C GLN A 106 -23.33 -2.80 10.38
N GLU A 107 -22.69 -3.96 10.34
CA GLU A 107 -21.27 -4.09 9.99
C GLU A 107 -21.12 -4.35 8.50
N TYR A 108 -20.14 -3.68 7.90
CA TYR A 108 -19.67 -3.88 6.54
C TYR A 108 -18.18 -4.19 6.60
N ARG A 109 -17.73 -5.18 5.84
CA ARG A 109 -16.32 -5.61 5.79
C ARG A 109 -15.83 -5.69 4.37
N MET A 110 -14.57 -5.40 4.16
CA MET A 110 -13.85 -5.66 2.92
C MET A 110 -12.37 -5.87 3.21
N VAL A 111 -11.62 -6.35 2.24
CA VAL A 111 -10.17 -6.54 2.38
C VAL A 111 -9.45 -5.25 1.99
N ALA A 112 -8.57 -4.74 2.86
CA ALA A 112 -7.58 -3.74 2.49
C ALA A 112 -6.32 -4.43 1.97
N VAL A 113 -5.90 -4.06 0.78
CA VAL A 113 -4.68 -4.56 0.14
C VAL A 113 -3.65 -3.45 0.18
N PRO A 114 -2.53 -3.63 0.91
CA PRO A 114 -1.53 -2.58 1.04
C PRO A 114 -0.80 -2.36 -0.28
N THR A 115 -0.75 -1.11 -0.75
CA THR A 115 0.20 -0.70 -1.77
C THR A 115 1.50 -0.27 -1.12
N SER A 116 2.62 -0.57 -1.77
CA SER A 116 3.93 -0.27 -1.20
C SER A 116 4.35 1.14 -1.58
N LEU A 117 4.00 2.13 -0.74
CA LEU A 117 4.23 3.55 -0.98
C LEU A 117 5.66 3.85 -1.45
N VAL A 118 6.66 3.45 -0.65
CA VAL A 118 8.06 3.78 -0.95
C VAL A 118 8.59 3.02 -2.15
N PHE A 119 8.31 1.73 -2.28
CA PHE A 119 8.77 0.94 -3.43
C PHE A 119 8.10 1.38 -4.73
N GLY A 120 6.78 1.62 -4.71
CA GLY A 120 6.05 2.09 -5.89
C GLY A 120 6.53 3.45 -6.36
N ASN A 121 6.76 4.38 -5.42
CA ASN A 121 7.29 5.70 -5.75
C ASN A 121 8.71 5.65 -6.34
N GLU A 122 9.60 4.79 -5.80
CA GLU A 122 10.95 4.61 -6.35
C GLU A 122 10.89 3.93 -7.73
N ASP A 123 10.04 2.93 -7.91
CA ASP A 123 9.86 2.23 -9.18
C ASP A 123 9.33 3.17 -10.27
N GLY A 124 8.33 4.00 -9.94
CA GLY A 124 7.76 4.98 -10.87
C GLY A 124 8.70 6.10 -11.30
N ARG A 125 9.81 6.30 -10.60
CA ARG A 125 10.79 7.37 -10.87
C ARG A 125 11.87 7.02 -11.87
N GLY A 126 11.68 6.06 -12.73
CA GLY A 126 12.66 5.48 -13.63
C GLY A 126 13.75 6.36 -14.22
N GLY A 127 13.47 7.64 -14.45
CA GLY A 127 14.47 8.61 -14.95
C GLY A 127 15.45 9.11 -13.89
N PHE A 128 15.23 8.85 -12.61
CA PHE A 128 16.04 9.33 -11.48
C PHE A 128 16.74 8.22 -10.69
N GLY A 129 16.82 7.05 -11.22
CA GLY A 129 17.30 5.87 -10.54
C GLY A 129 16.11 5.05 -10.05
N ALA A 130 15.77 4.06 -10.85
CA ALA A 130 14.73 3.10 -10.53
C ALA A 130 15.02 2.32 -9.26
N LEU A 131 13.97 1.76 -8.73
CA LEU A 131 14.06 0.79 -7.66
C LEU A 131 15.09 -0.30 -8.02
N GLN A 132 16.06 -0.48 -7.15
CA GLN A 132 16.99 -1.59 -7.26
C GLN A 132 16.34 -2.83 -6.65
N TYR A 133 15.59 -3.58 -7.45
CA TYR A 133 14.72 -4.67 -7.02
C TYR A 133 15.44 -5.66 -6.10
N GLU A 134 16.61 -6.14 -6.50
CA GLU A 134 17.39 -7.07 -5.69
C GLU A 134 17.82 -6.46 -4.36
N LEU A 135 18.28 -5.22 -4.36
CA LEU A 135 18.72 -4.56 -3.12
C LEU A 135 17.55 -4.27 -2.18
N CYS A 136 16.44 -3.76 -2.71
CA CYS A 136 15.36 -3.22 -1.88
C CYS A 136 14.35 -4.29 -1.49
N ILE A 137 13.79 -5.03 -2.45
CA ILE A 137 12.72 -6.00 -2.20
C ILE A 137 13.24 -7.23 -1.47
N SER A 138 14.50 -7.67 -1.74
CA SER A 138 15.10 -8.82 -1.06
C SER A 138 15.20 -8.65 0.46
N GLN A 139 15.20 -7.41 0.97
CA GLN A 139 15.22 -7.17 2.41
C GLN A 139 13.95 -7.65 3.12
N LEU A 140 12.83 -7.78 2.39
CA LEU A 140 11.59 -8.33 2.92
C LEU A 140 11.60 -9.86 3.06
N GLU A 141 12.49 -10.56 2.38
CA GLU A 141 12.53 -12.04 2.42
C GLU A 141 12.76 -12.59 3.84
N ALA A 142 13.55 -11.87 4.65
CA ALA A 142 13.80 -12.27 6.03
C ALA A 142 12.54 -12.24 6.93
N PHE A 143 11.53 -11.50 6.51
CA PHE A 143 10.24 -11.34 7.22
C PHE A 143 9.12 -12.18 6.60
N ASN A 144 9.37 -12.82 5.47
CA ASN A 144 8.42 -13.72 4.81
C ASN A 144 8.45 -15.11 5.46
N THR A 145 8.07 -15.17 6.72
CA THR A 145 8.20 -16.37 7.58
C THR A 145 6.90 -17.16 7.71
N ASP A 146 5.80 -16.63 7.22
CA ASP A 146 4.48 -17.26 7.25
C ASP A 146 4.09 -17.70 5.83
N PRO A 147 4.10 -19.02 5.54
CA PRO A 147 3.75 -19.51 4.23
C PRO A 147 2.24 -19.45 3.91
N GLU A 148 1.40 -19.34 4.92
CA GLU A 148 -0.05 -19.20 4.75
C GLU A 148 -0.44 -17.75 4.39
N HIS A 149 0.40 -16.77 4.78
CA HIS A 149 0.22 -15.37 4.47
C HIS A 149 1.55 -14.75 4.00
N PRO A 150 2.03 -15.10 2.81
CA PRO A 150 3.30 -14.56 2.31
C PRO A 150 3.21 -13.06 2.07
N ILE A 151 4.36 -12.39 2.16
CA ILE A 151 4.46 -10.96 1.86
C ILE A 151 4.02 -10.67 0.43
N LEU A 152 3.12 -9.70 0.27
CA LEU A 152 2.65 -9.16 -1.00
C LEU A 152 3.22 -7.76 -1.22
N VAL A 153 4.07 -7.60 -2.22
CA VAL A 153 4.58 -6.27 -2.62
C VAL A 153 3.79 -5.78 -3.81
N VAL A 154 2.98 -4.75 -3.61
CA VAL A 154 2.21 -4.10 -4.68
C VAL A 154 2.94 -2.83 -5.09
N LEU A 155 3.60 -2.87 -6.24
CA LEU A 155 4.19 -1.69 -6.85
C LEU A 155 3.10 -0.92 -7.58
N HIS A 156 2.93 0.34 -7.25
CA HIS A 156 1.97 1.21 -7.91
C HIS A 156 2.57 2.58 -8.18
N HIS A 157 2.17 3.18 -9.27
CA HIS A 157 2.51 4.53 -9.67
C HIS A 157 1.65 4.94 -10.86
N ASP A 158 1.64 6.23 -11.19
CA ASP A 158 0.97 6.71 -12.39
C ASP A 158 1.67 6.19 -13.64
N GLY A 159 0.90 5.76 -14.63
CA GLY A 159 1.44 5.23 -15.87
C GLY A 159 2.13 6.28 -16.78
N ASP A 160 1.89 7.55 -16.54
CA ASP A 160 2.46 8.69 -17.27
C ASP A 160 3.56 9.41 -16.47
N ASN A 161 4.01 8.83 -15.37
CA ASN A 161 4.70 9.53 -14.32
C ASN A 161 6.20 9.69 -14.55
N HIS A 162 6.65 10.75 -13.95
CA HIS A 162 7.94 11.21 -13.45
C HIS A 162 9.16 11.13 -14.37
N GLY A 163 9.93 12.19 -14.33
CA GLY A 163 11.33 12.22 -14.69
C GLY A 163 11.76 11.62 -16.02
N GLY A 164 10.87 11.34 -16.86
CA GLY A 164 10.99 10.65 -18.12
C GLY A 164 9.66 10.05 -18.50
N GLY A 165 8.70 10.12 -17.58
CA GLY A 165 7.34 9.65 -17.78
C GLY A 165 7.25 8.18 -18.17
N ALA A 166 6.14 7.82 -18.77
CA ALA A 166 5.89 6.47 -19.29
C ALA A 166 7.00 5.92 -20.19
N ALA A 167 7.67 6.78 -20.97
CA ALA A 167 8.75 6.35 -21.86
C ALA A 167 9.97 5.84 -21.09
N SER A 168 10.31 6.47 -19.97
CA SER A 168 11.42 6.03 -19.12
C SER A 168 11.08 4.73 -18.39
N TYR A 169 9.92 4.67 -17.75
CA TYR A 169 9.48 3.48 -17.01
C TYR A 169 9.41 2.25 -17.92
N TYR A 170 8.61 2.32 -18.97
CA TYR A 170 8.43 1.17 -19.87
C TYR A 170 9.65 0.87 -20.73
N GLY A 171 10.52 1.83 -20.97
CA GLY A 171 11.74 1.64 -21.76
C GLY A 171 12.87 0.92 -21.04
N SER A 172 12.95 1.05 -19.71
CA SER A 172 14.04 0.47 -18.92
C SER A 172 13.55 -0.27 -17.69
N ASN A 173 12.89 0.42 -16.75
CA ASN A 173 12.55 -0.14 -15.44
C ASN A 173 11.67 -1.37 -15.53
N PHE A 174 10.60 -1.30 -16.30
CA PHE A 174 9.69 -2.44 -16.45
C PHE A 174 10.41 -3.66 -17.05
N GLN A 175 11.32 -3.43 -18.01
CA GLN A 175 12.12 -4.50 -18.57
C GLN A 175 13.10 -5.07 -17.54
N ASP A 176 13.72 -4.23 -16.73
CA ASP A 176 14.63 -4.65 -15.65
C ASP A 176 13.86 -5.44 -14.57
N PHE A 177 12.67 -4.99 -14.19
CA PHE A 177 11.78 -5.71 -13.29
C PHE A 177 11.43 -7.11 -13.82
N VAL A 178 11.01 -7.21 -15.08
CA VAL A 178 10.69 -8.49 -15.71
C VAL A 178 11.90 -9.41 -15.78
N ASN A 179 13.08 -8.87 -16.11
CA ASN A 179 14.32 -9.63 -16.15
C ASN A 179 14.73 -10.14 -14.76
N TRP A 180 14.58 -9.29 -13.73
CA TRP A 180 14.86 -9.65 -12.35
C TRP A 180 13.94 -10.76 -11.85
N LEU A 181 12.63 -10.68 -12.10
CA LEU A 181 11.68 -11.75 -11.76
C LEU A 181 12.04 -13.07 -12.46
N LYS A 182 12.33 -13.04 -13.76
CA LYS A 182 12.74 -14.22 -14.53
C LYS A 182 14.03 -14.85 -14.03
N ALA A 183 14.94 -14.06 -13.48
CA ALA A 183 16.18 -14.53 -12.89
C ALA A 183 16.00 -15.12 -11.47
N ASN A 184 14.87 -14.87 -10.81
CA ASN A 184 14.60 -15.26 -9.43
C ASN A 184 13.28 -16.03 -9.23
N PRO A 185 12.96 -17.04 -10.08
CA PRO A 185 11.64 -17.67 -10.11
C PRO A 185 11.33 -18.56 -8.89
N THR A 186 12.33 -18.86 -8.06
CA THR A 186 12.17 -19.63 -6.82
C THR A 186 12.03 -18.74 -5.58
N ARG A 187 12.25 -17.46 -5.73
CA ARG A 187 12.19 -16.47 -4.63
C ARG A 187 10.94 -15.58 -4.72
N PHE A 188 10.57 -15.23 -5.94
CA PHE A 188 9.49 -14.26 -6.20
C PHE A 188 8.52 -14.83 -7.24
N GLU A 189 7.25 -14.64 -6.99
CA GLU A 189 6.16 -14.98 -7.88
C GLU A 189 5.41 -13.72 -8.27
N CYS A 190 5.13 -13.53 -9.56
CA CYS A 190 4.24 -12.48 -10.03
C CYS A 190 2.80 -13.01 -10.00
N THR A 191 1.91 -12.30 -9.32
CA THR A 191 0.51 -12.70 -9.16
C THR A 191 -0.42 -11.52 -9.38
N THR A 192 -1.71 -11.78 -9.51
CA THR A 192 -2.75 -10.76 -9.39
C THR A 192 -3.25 -10.68 -7.96
N VAL A 193 -3.88 -9.55 -7.58
CA VAL A 193 -4.48 -9.42 -6.25
C VAL A 193 -5.55 -10.50 -6.03
N ASN A 194 -6.39 -10.77 -7.02
CA ASN A 194 -7.41 -11.80 -6.89
C ASN A 194 -6.79 -13.19 -6.66
N ASP A 195 -5.78 -13.58 -7.47
CA ASP A 195 -5.13 -14.88 -7.31
C ASP A 195 -4.40 -14.99 -5.96
N TYR A 196 -3.85 -13.88 -5.46
CA TYR A 196 -3.26 -13.85 -4.14
C TYR A 196 -4.32 -14.06 -3.06
N LEU A 197 -5.43 -13.31 -3.08
CA LEU A 197 -6.49 -13.41 -2.08
C LEU A 197 -7.23 -14.75 -2.13
N ASP A 198 -7.35 -15.37 -3.31
CA ASP A 198 -7.92 -16.72 -3.44
C ASP A 198 -7.05 -17.80 -2.78
N ARG A 199 -5.73 -17.59 -2.74
CA ARG A 199 -4.76 -18.53 -2.17
C ARG A 199 -4.43 -18.24 -0.71
N PHE A 200 -4.42 -16.98 -0.31
CA PHE A 200 -3.93 -16.46 0.95
C PHE A 200 -4.88 -15.37 1.50
N PRO A 201 -6.15 -15.73 1.77
CA PRO A 201 -7.08 -14.76 2.35
C PRO A 201 -6.64 -14.38 3.77
N PRO A 202 -6.90 -13.17 4.25
CA PRO A 202 -6.67 -12.86 5.66
C PRO A 202 -7.59 -13.69 6.55
N GLU A 203 -7.10 -14.05 7.75
CA GLU A 203 -7.90 -14.77 8.74
C GLU A 203 -9.13 -13.97 9.16
N ASP A 204 -10.21 -14.65 9.55
CA ASP A 204 -11.50 -14.01 9.85
C ASP A 204 -11.42 -12.97 10.99
N ASP A 205 -10.50 -13.16 11.93
CA ASP A 205 -10.27 -12.28 13.08
C ASP A 205 -9.16 -11.26 12.86
N ASP A 206 -8.48 -11.31 11.72
CA ASP A 206 -7.45 -10.33 11.32
C ASP A 206 -8.12 -9.05 10.81
N VAL A 207 -8.75 -8.32 11.72
CA VAL A 207 -9.45 -7.06 11.44
C VAL A 207 -8.66 -5.91 12.01
N ILE A 208 -8.23 -5.02 11.14
CA ILE A 208 -7.43 -3.85 11.49
C ILE A 208 -8.20 -2.54 11.27
N HIS A 209 -7.68 -1.48 11.87
CA HIS A 209 -8.02 -0.10 11.53
C HIS A 209 -6.98 0.46 10.55
N VAL A 210 -7.43 1.29 9.61
CA VAL A 210 -6.60 2.00 8.65
C VAL A 210 -6.85 3.50 8.78
N GLU A 211 -5.78 4.28 8.91
CA GLU A 211 -5.88 5.73 8.98
C GLU A 211 -6.49 6.30 7.69
N SER A 212 -7.41 7.24 7.83
CA SER A 212 -7.95 7.99 6.68
C SER A 212 -6.85 8.81 6.00
N GLY A 213 -6.80 8.79 4.69
CA GLY A 213 -5.81 9.57 3.96
C GLY A 213 -5.67 9.19 2.50
N SER A 214 -4.62 9.70 1.90
CA SER A 214 -4.29 9.53 0.49
C SER A 214 -2.79 9.55 0.26
N TRP A 215 -2.41 9.41 -0.99
CA TRP A 215 -1.06 9.66 -1.44
C TRP A 215 -0.88 11.14 -1.84
N TRP A 216 0.28 11.72 -1.55
CA TRP A 216 0.62 13.08 -1.97
C TRP A 216 2.09 13.17 -2.36
N GLY A 217 2.35 13.26 -3.63
CA GLY A 217 3.72 13.30 -4.14
C GLY A 217 4.50 12.04 -3.76
N ALA A 218 5.54 12.19 -2.96
CA ALA A 218 6.38 11.07 -2.51
C ALA A 218 6.05 10.58 -1.10
N GLY A 219 4.94 11.00 -0.52
CA GLY A 219 4.59 10.69 0.86
C GLY A 219 3.11 10.52 1.09
N ALA A 220 2.76 9.91 2.21
CA ALA A 220 1.37 9.82 2.66
C ALA A 220 0.79 11.20 2.98
N ASP A 221 -0.51 11.32 2.83
CA ASP A 221 -1.30 12.47 3.23
C ASP A 221 -2.33 12.05 4.29
N PRO A 222 -1.92 11.95 5.58
CA PRO A 222 -2.80 11.60 6.67
C PRO A 222 -3.98 12.58 6.78
N GLU A 223 -5.17 12.05 7.01
CA GLU A 223 -6.40 12.83 7.18
C GLU A 223 -6.66 13.83 6.04
N PHE A 224 -6.09 13.59 4.85
CA PHE A 224 -6.17 14.51 3.69
C PHE A 224 -5.70 15.94 3.98
N LEU A 225 -4.80 16.15 4.93
CA LEU A 225 -4.39 17.46 5.39
C LEU A 225 -3.74 18.29 4.28
N LYS A 226 -2.89 17.67 3.44
CA LYS A 226 -2.24 18.36 2.32
C LYS A 226 -3.24 18.70 1.22
N TRP A 227 -4.14 17.79 0.88
CA TRP A 227 -5.22 18.03 -0.08
C TRP A 227 -6.15 19.13 0.40
N ASN A 228 -6.43 19.20 1.71
CA ASN A 228 -7.24 20.24 2.32
C ASN A 228 -6.50 21.59 2.49
N GLY A 229 -5.22 21.65 2.14
CA GLY A 229 -4.42 22.86 2.20
C GLY A 229 -4.00 23.26 3.61
N ASP A 230 -3.87 22.33 4.54
CA ASP A 230 -3.39 22.61 5.90
C ASP A 230 -1.91 23.03 5.86
N PRO A 231 -1.59 24.30 6.24
CA PRO A 231 -0.20 24.76 6.23
C PRO A 231 0.69 24.01 7.23
N GLY A 232 0.13 23.40 8.27
CA GLY A 232 0.85 22.57 9.22
C GLY A 232 1.39 21.29 8.61
N ALA A 233 0.69 20.72 7.62
CA ALA A 233 1.08 19.52 6.92
C ALA A 233 2.34 19.71 6.04
N TYR A 234 2.66 20.95 5.68
CA TYR A 234 3.83 21.31 4.87
C TYR A 234 5.04 21.75 5.69
N ALA A 235 4.88 21.95 6.99
CA ALA A 235 5.91 22.56 7.84
C ALA A 235 7.20 21.72 8.03
N GLY A 236 7.31 20.59 7.36
CA GLY A 236 8.51 19.76 7.36
C GLY A 236 9.29 19.74 6.05
N ALA A 237 8.81 20.44 5.01
CA ALA A 237 9.40 20.43 3.67
C ALA A 237 10.47 21.52 3.45
N SER A 238 10.92 22.22 4.50
CA SER A 238 11.96 23.25 4.43
C SER A 238 13.28 22.80 5.03
#